data_cd4c3766e57de597650b7f7a40817d4a
#
_entry.id   cd4c3766e57de597650b7f7a40817d4a
#
_cell.length_a   1.000
_cell.length_b   1.000
_cell.length_c   1.000
_cell.angle_alpha   90.00
_cell.angle_beta   90.00
_cell.angle_gamma   90.00
#
_symmetry.space_group_name_H-M   'P 1'
#
loop_
_entity.id
_entity.type
_entity.pdbx_description
1 polymer ?
#
loop_
_entity_poly.entity_id
_entity_poly.type
_entity_poly.pdbx_seq_one_letter_code
_entity_poly.pdbx_strand_id
1 'polypeptide(L)'
;MNVLVDTQCWLWWFAEEERLNAGARQLIGNGENTVYFSAASSWEIAIKCSIGKLKLPESPDRYVPRRLASQGMVGIAVEHVHALRVASLPDHHRDPFDRLLVAQAQTESLALLTADPLIAAYEVEAIWAGQGSSPW
;
A
#
# COMPACT_ATOMS: atom_id res chain seq x y z
N MET A 1 -1.71 -16.06 1.04
CA MET A 1 -1.90 -14.86 1.89
C MET A 1 -2.51 -13.76 1.06
N ASN A 2 -3.42 -13.01 1.63
CA ASN A 2 -4.01 -11.81 1.01
C ASN A 2 -3.41 -10.59 1.69
N VAL A 3 -2.73 -9.74 0.91
CA VAL A 3 -1.97 -8.62 1.45
C VAL A 3 -2.28 -7.34 0.67
N LEU A 4 -2.55 -6.25 1.41
CA LEU A 4 -2.65 -4.91 0.85
C LEU A 4 -1.26 -4.27 0.94
N VAL A 5 -0.77 -3.78 -0.17
CA VAL A 5 0.54 -3.11 -0.21
C VAL A 5 0.35 -1.60 -0.09
N ASP A 6 1.14 -0.93 0.75
CA ASP A 6 1.06 0.52 0.83
C ASP A 6 1.67 1.17 -0.42
N THR A 7 1.35 2.45 -0.60
CA THR A 7 1.73 3.19 -1.81
C THR A 7 3.24 3.20 -2.02
N GLN A 8 4.01 3.47 -0.97
CA GLN A 8 5.46 3.58 -1.09
C GLN A 8 6.11 2.24 -1.41
N CYS A 9 5.67 1.16 -0.77
CA CYS A 9 6.18 -0.19 -1.04
C CYS A 9 5.88 -0.62 -2.47
N TRP A 10 4.70 -0.30 -2.97
CA TRP A 10 4.32 -0.59 -4.36
C TRP A 10 5.21 0.16 -5.35
N LEU A 11 5.45 1.45 -5.10
CA LEU A 11 6.34 2.25 -5.94
C LEU A 11 7.77 1.70 -5.92
N TRP A 12 8.28 1.31 -4.76
CA TRP A 12 9.60 0.70 -4.65
C TRP A 12 9.69 -0.62 -5.41
N TRP A 13 8.67 -1.45 -5.34
CA TRP A 13 8.66 -2.74 -6.04
C TRP A 13 8.96 -2.58 -7.53
N PHE A 14 8.41 -1.56 -8.17
CA PHE A 14 8.59 -1.35 -9.60
C PHE A 14 9.79 -0.48 -9.97
N ALA A 15 10.26 0.38 -9.09
CA ALA A 15 11.29 1.37 -9.43
C ALA A 15 12.57 1.25 -8.58
N GLU A 16 12.48 0.81 -7.34
CA GLU A 16 13.58 0.76 -6.39
C GLU A 16 13.44 -0.44 -5.46
N GLU A 17 13.38 -1.61 -6.06
CA GLU A 17 13.12 -2.90 -5.38
C GLU A 17 14.08 -3.17 -4.23
N GLU A 18 15.32 -2.69 -4.33
CA GLU A 18 16.35 -2.83 -3.30
C GLU A 18 16.00 -2.14 -1.99
N ARG A 19 15.03 -1.22 -1.98
CA ARG A 19 14.54 -0.59 -0.76
C ARG A 19 13.63 -1.49 0.06
N LEU A 20 13.06 -2.50 -0.59
CA LEU A 20 12.27 -3.52 0.11
C LEU A 20 13.21 -4.58 0.70
N ASN A 21 12.89 -5.06 1.91
CA ASN A 21 13.62 -6.18 2.49
C ASN A 21 13.33 -7.48 1.73
N ALA A 22 14.13 -8.51 1.98
CA ALA A 22 14.01 -9.79 1.28
C ALA A 22 12.64 -10.44 1.48
N GLY A 23 12.10 -10.36 2.69
CA GLY A 23 10.78 -10.92 3.00
C GLY A 23 9.65 -10.25 2.22
N ALA A 24 9.70 -8.93 2.09
CA ALA A 24 8.72 -8.18 1.31
C ALA A 24 8.80 -8.53 -0.18
N ARG A 25 10.01 -8.62 -0.73
CA ARG A 25 10.20 -9.01 -2.12
C ARG A 25 9.67 -10.43 -2.40
N GLN A 26 9.94 -11.35 -1.49
CA GLN A 26 9.42 -12.73 -1.60
C GLN A 26 7.89 -12.75 -1.52
N LEU A 27 7.31 -11.96 -0.62
CA LEU A 27 5.87 -11.92 -0.44
C LEU A 27 5.16 -11.40 -1.69
N ILE A 28 5.66 -10.30 -2.26
CA ILE A 28 5.07 -9.72 -3.48
C ILE A 28 5.31 -10.64 -4.69
N GLY A 29 6.50 -11.23 -4.79
CA GLY A 29 6.88 -12.05 -5.93
C GLY A 29 6.29 -13.46 -5.94
N ASN A 30 5.75 -13.94 -4.81
CA ASN A 30 5.18 -15.28 -4.72
C ASN A 30 3.77 -15.30 -5.30
N GLY A 31 3.59 -16.01 -6.40
CA GLY A 31 2.31 -16.09 -7.11
C GLY A 31 1.18 -16.76 -6.33
N GLU A 32 1.47 -17.42 -5.20
CA GLU A 32 0.46 -17.99 -4.32
C GLU A 32 -0.19 -16.94 -3.42
N ASN A 33 0.44 -15.77 -3.27
CA ASN A 33 -0.13 -14.65 -2.54
C ASN A 33 -0.97 -13.78 -3.48
N THR A 34 -2.05 -13.22 -2.96
CA THR A 34 -2.81 -12.20 -3.67
C THR A 34 -2.42 -10.85 -3.13
N VAL A 35 -1.86 -10.00 -4.00
CA VAL A 35 -1.44 -8.65 -3.66
C VAL A 35 -2.52 -7.67 -4.11
N TYR A 36 -3.04 -6.91 -3.16
CA TYR A 36 -4.06 -5.89 -3.40
C TYR A 36 -3.45 -4.50 -3.41
N PHE A 37 -3.95 -3.65 -4.27
CA PHE A 37 -3.56 -2.25 -4.39
C PHE A 37 -4.79 -1.36 -4.36
N SER A 38 -4.82 -0.40 -3.43
CA SER A 38 -6.00 0.44 -3.21
C SER A 38 -6.13 1.57 -4.23
N ALA A 39 -7.36 1.87 -4.61
CA ALA A 39 -7.68 3.10 -5.34
C ALA A 39 -7.25 4.36 -4.58
N ALA A 40 -7.19 4.31 -3.25
CA ALA A 40 -6.64 5.39 -2.43
C ALA A 40 -5.17 5.66 -2.76
N SER A 41 -4.38 4.60 -2.99
CA SER A 41 -2.98 4.72 -3.40
C SER A 41 -2.85 5.27 -4.81
N SER A 42 -3.72 4.87 -5.73
CA SER A 42 -3.79 5.45 -7.07
C SER A 42 -4.07 6.96 -7.01
N TRP A 43 -4.97 7.37 -6.13
CA TRP A 43 -5.29 8.77 -5.91
C TRP A 43 -4.11 9.55 -5.33
N GLU A 44 -3.44 8.99 -4.33
CA GLU A 44 -2.23 9.58 -3.76
C GLU A 44 -1.15 9.79 -4.83
N ILE A 45 -0.92 8.79 -5.68
CA ILE A 45 0.04 8.86 -6.79
C ILE A 45 -0.35 9.98 -7.76
N ALA A 46 -1.62 10.05 -8.14
CA ALA A 46 -2.12 11.08 -9.06
C ALA A 46 -1.89 12.48 -8.50
N ILE A 47 -2.18 12.70 -7.22
CA ILE A 47 -1.95 13.99 -6.55
C ILE A 47 -0.46 14.33 -6.54
N LYS A 48 0.39 13.40 -6.11
CA LYS A 48 1.84 13.66 -6.00
C LYS A 48 2.47 13.92 -7.35
N CYS A 49 2.03 13.25 -8.41
CA CYS A 49 2.49 13.54 -9.76
C CYS A 49 2.05 14.94 -10.21
N SER A 50 0.80 15.33 -9.93
CA SER A 50 0.26 16.61 -10.35
C SER A 50 0.95 17.82 -9.70
N ILE A 51 1.47 17.65 -8.49
CA ILE A 51 2.18 18.71 -7.75
C ILE A 51 3.72 18.60 -7.85
N GLY A 52 4.21 17.70 -8.69
CA GLY A 52 5.65 17.55 -8.94
C GLY A 52 6.44 16.84 -7.85
N LYS A 53 5.79 16.21 -6.87
CA LYS A 53 6.47 15.47 -5.80
C LYS A 53 6.84 14.04 -6.18
N LEU A 54 6.26 13.52 -7.25
CA LEU A 54 6.55 12.17 -7.74
C LEU A 54 6.68 12.24 -9.25
N LYS A 55 7.74 11.60 -9.78
CA LYS A 55 7.95 11.46 -11.22
C LYS A 55 7.87 9.99 -11.60
N LEU A 56 7.00 9.68 -12.56
CA LEU A 56 6.89 8.36 -13.15
C LEU A 56 7.34 8.42 -14.60
N PRO A 57 7.79 7.30 -15.19
CA PRO A 57 8.21 7.28 -16.60
C PRO A 57 7.07 7.50 -17.60
N GLU A 58 5.82 7.39 -17.15
CA GLU A 58 4.62 7.70 -17.93
C GLU A 58 3.53 8.24 -17.01
N SER A 59 2.43 8.72 -17.57
CA SER A 59 1.33 9.27 -16.77
C SER A 59 0.72 8.22 -15.82
N PRO A 60 0.22 8.63 -14.64
CA PRO A 60 -0.34 7.67 -13.67
C PRO A 60 -1.45 6.79 -14.21
N ASP A 61 -2.30 7.32 -15.09
CA ASP A 61 -3.43 6.59 -15.69
C ASP A 61 -3.00 5.46 -16.62
N ARG A 62 -1.73 5.46 -17.05
CA ARG A 62 -1.10 4.37 -17.79
C ARG A 62 -0.21 3.51 -16.91
N TYR A 63 0.61 4.15 -16.07
CA TYR A 63 1.60 3.48 -15.23
C TYR A 63 0.93 2.48 -14.29
N VAL A 64 -0.09 2.92 -13.53
CA VAL A 64 -0.73 2.09 -12.51
C VAL A 64 -1.46 0.89 -13.11
N PRO A 65 -2.40 1.06 -14.06
CA PRO A 65 -3.12 -0.10 -14.61
C PRO A 65 -2.20 -1.13 -15.27
N ARG A 66 -1.17 -0.69 -15.97
CA ARG A 66 -0.21 -1.60 -16.63
C ARG A 66 0.58 -2.42 -15.63
N ARG A 67 1.01 -1.81 -14.52
CA ARG A 67 1.75 -2.50 -13.47
C ARG A 67 0.88 -3.51 -12.74
N LEU A 68 -0.36 -3.14 -12.42
CA LEU A 68 -1.29 -4.08 -11.79
C LEU A 68 -1.52 -5.30 -12.69
N ALA A 69 -1.80 -5.07 -13.98
CA ALA A 69 -2.04 -6.16 -14.93
C ALA A 69 -0.82 -7.05 -15.12
N SER A 70 0.38 -6.47 -15.23
CA SER A 70 1.62 -7.22 -15.49
C SER A 70 2.00 -8.17 -14.36
N GLN A 71 1.59 -7.86 -13.13
CA GLN A 71 1.92 -8.65 -11.94
C GLN A 71 0.72 -9.43 -11.40
N GLY A 72 -0.42 -9.35 -12.04
CA GLY A 72 -1.65 -9.99 -11.55
C GLY A 72 -2.12 -9.45 -10.20
N MET A 73 -1.82 -8.18 -9.91
CA MET A 73 -2.27 -7.54 -8.68
C MET A 73 -3.74 -7.12 -8.80
N VAL A 74 -4.45 -7.13 -7.68
CA VAL A 74 -5.88 -6.85 -7.63
C VAL A 74 -6.11 -5.43 -7.14
N GLY A 75 -6.77 -4.61 -7.96
CA GLY A 75 -7.23 -3.29 -7.53
C GLY A 75 -8.42 -3.41 -6.57
N ILE A 76 -8.37 -2.68 -5.47
CA ILE A 76 -9.48 -2.62 -4.52
C ILE A 76 -10.03 -1.20 -4.47
N ALA A 77 -11.34 -1.06 -4.70
CA ALA A 77 -12.02 0.22 -4.65
C ALA A 77 -12.17 0.71 -3.21
N VAL A 78 -12.23 2.04 -3.05
CA VAL A 78 -12.60 2.64 -1.76
C VAL A 78 -14.12 2.72 -1.71
N GLU A 79 -14.71 2.02 -0.76
CA GLU A 79 -16.14 1.99 -0.55
C GLU A 79 -16.54 2.84 0.66
N HIS A 80 -17.82 3.12 0.80
CA HIS A 80 -18.33 3.93 1.92
C HIS A 80 -17.92 3.34 3.28
N VAL A 81 -17.98 2.01 3.43
CA VAL A 81 -17.60 1.35 4.67
C VAL A 81 -16.14 1.61 5.03
N HIS A 82 -15.26 1.65 4.04
CA HIS A 82 -13.85 1.97 4.26
C HIS A 82 -13.67 3.41 4.72
N ALA A 83 -14.25 4.34 3.98
CA ALA A 83 -14.13 5.78 4.27
C ALA A 83 -14.70 6.12 5.65
N LEU A 84 -15.87 5.56 5.99
CA LEU A 84 -16.54 5.84 7.25
C LEU A 84 -15.81 5.21 8.45
N ARG A 85 -15.18 4.05 8.26
CA ARG A 85 -14.40 3.40 9.31
C ARG A 85 -13.22 4.24 9.79
N VAL A 86 -12.69 5.10 8.94
CA VAL A 86 -11.59 6.01 9.32
C VAL A 86 -11.96 6.84 10.56
N ALA A 87 -13.23 7.23 10.71
CA ALA A 87 -13.70 8.02 11.85
C ALA A 87 -13.53 7.30 13.19
N SER A 88 -13.53 5.97 13.22
CA SER A 88 -13.39 5.18 14.44
C SER A 88 -11.95 4.73 14.73
N LEU A 89 -11.00 5.05 13.85
CA LEU A 89 -9.59 4.71 14.09
C LEU A 89 -8.98 5.59 15.18
N PRO A 90 -8.13 5.00 16.05
CA PRO A 90 -7.31 5.81 16.94
C PRO A 90 -6.43 6.80 16.20
N ASP A 91 -5.99 7.85 16.87
CA ASP A 91 -5.24 8.94 16.24
C ASP A 91 -3.73 8.71 16.29
N HIS A 92 -3.26 7.60 15.73
CA HIS A 92 -1.84 7.23 15.70
C HIS A 92 -1.08 7.80 14.50
N HIS A 93 -1.78 8.15 13.42
CA HIS A 93 -1.20 8.66 12.19
C HIS A 93 -2.05 9.81 11.67
N ARG A 94 -1.40 10.80 11.04
CA ARG A 94 -2.09 11.97 10.48
C ARG A 94 -2.39 11.84 9.00
N ASP A 95 -1.66 10.98 8.29
CA ASP A 95 -1.81 10.82 6.85
C ASP A 95 -3.15 10.16 6.53
N PRO A 96 -4.06 10.86 5.83
CA PRO A 96 -5.38 10.32 5.52
C PRO A 96 -5.33 9.11 4.57
N PHE A 97 -4.33 9.03 3.70
CA PHE A 97 -4.18 7.89 2.80
C PHE A 97 -3.81 6.63 3.58
N ASP A 98 -2.84 6.73 4.50
CA ASP A 98 -2.43 5.60 5.34
C ASP A 98 -3.55 5.15 6.27
N ARG A 99 -4.30 6.09 6.84
CA ARG A 99 -5.47 5.76 7.68
C ARG A 99 -6.54 5.02 6.88
N LEU A 100 -6.75 5.42 5.63
CA LEU A 100 -7.71 4.75 4.75
C LEU A 100 -7.26 3.33 4.39
N LEU A 101 -5.96 3.12 4.16
CA LEU A 101 -5.41 1.77 3.94
C LEU A 101 -5.60 0.88 5.18
N VAL A 102 -5.40 1.42 6.39
CA VAL A 102 -5.68 0.70 7.63
C VAL A 102 -7.15 0.28 7.70
N ALA A 103 -8.06 1.21 7.40
CA ALA A 103 -9.50 0.92 7.40
C ALA A 103 -9.86 -0.18 6.40
N GLN A 104 -9.26 -0.16 5.22
CA GLN A 104 -9.48 -1.20 4.20
C GLN A 104 -8.93 -2.55 4.67
N ALA A 105 -7.73 -2.58 5.21
CA ALA A 105 -7.13 -3.81 5.72
C ALA A 105 -7.98 -4.44 6.83
N GLN A 106 -8.51 -3.63 7.75
CA GLN A 106 -9.40 -4.12 8.80
C GLN A 106 -10.71 -4.67 8.24
N THR A 107 -11.36 -3.92 7.36
CA THR A 107 -12.66 -4.27 6.80
C THR A 107 -12.60 -5.51 5.92
N GLU A 108 -11.54 -5.63 5.12
CA GLU A 108 -11.37 -6.73 4.16
C GLU A 108 -10.52 -7.89 4.71
N SER A 109 -10.09 -7.80 5.96
CA SER A 109 -9.26 -8.82 6.61
C SER A 109 -7.96 -9.09 5.85
N LEU A 110 -7.28 -8.02 5.44
CA LEU A 110 -6.00 -8.09 4.74
C LEU A 110 -4.85 -7.78 5.68
N ALA A 111 -3.71 -8.45 5.49
CA ALA A 111 -2.45 -7.98 6.03
C ALA A 111 -2.05 -6.69 5.31
N LEU A 112 -1.29 -5.82 5.94
CA LEU A 112 -0.82 -4.57 5.35
C LEU A 112 0.71 -4.56 5.30
N LEU A 113 1.26 -4.58 4.10
CA LEU A 113 2.70 -4.52 3.87
C LEU A 113 3.12 -3.05 3.81
N THR A 114 3.99 -2.63 4.72
CA THR A 114 4.31 -1.21 4.90
C THR A 114 5.76 -0.99 5.36
N ALA A 115 6.30 0.17 5.02
CA ALA A 115 7.56 0.67 5.56
C ALA A 115 7.33 1.86 6.51
N ASP A 116 6.10 2.08 6.95
CA ASP A 116 5.76 3.13 7.91
C ASP A 116 5.61 2.53 9.31
N PRO A 117 6.49 2.90 10.27
CA PRO A 117 6.45 2.33 11.61
C PRO A 117 5.19 2.65 12.40
N LEU A 118 4.42 3.68 12.03
CA LEU A 118 3.21 4.06 12.74
C LEU A 118 2.03 3.12 12.50
N ILE A 119 2.07 2.35 11.42
CA ILE A 119 0.95 1.47 11.03
C ILE A 119 0.69 0.38 12.06
N ALA A 120 1.74 -0.16 12.67
CA ALA A 120 1.60 -1.26 13.64
C ALA A 120 0.88 -0.85 14.93
N ALA A 121 0.71 0.44 15.18
CA ALA A 121 -0.08 0.92 16.32
C ALA A 121 -1.58 0.65 16.16
N TYR A 122 -2.04 0.42 14.93
CA TYR A 122 -3.43 0.06 14.64
C TYR A 122 -3.67 -1.43 14.74
N GLU A 123 -4.92 -1.83 14.87
CA GLU A 123 -5.33 -3.24 14.90
C GLU A 123 -5.34 -3.84 13.48
N VAL A 124 -4.15 -4.04 12.93
CA VAL A 124 -3.93 -4.68 11.63
C VAL A 124 -2.76 -5.64 11.73
N GLU A 125 -2.73 -6.65 10.87
CA GLU A 125 -1.54 -7.46 10.67
C GLU A 125 -0.56 -6.66 9.80
N ALA A 126 0.32 -5.88 10.44
CA ALA A 126 1.33 -5.10 9.73
C ALA A 126 2.57 -5.95 9.47
N ILE A 127 3.04 -5.91 8.23
CA ILE A 127 4.25 -6.62 7.80
C ILE A 127 5.29 -5.58 7.43
N TRP A 128 6.45 -5.60 8.09
CA TRP A 128 7.52 -4.65 7.85
C TRP A 128 8.21 -4.93 6.51
N ALA A 129 8.29 -3.91 5.66
CA ALA A 129 8.82 -4.02 4.32
C ALA A 129 10.15 -3.28 4.11
N GLY A 130 10.54 -2.41 5.04
CA GLY A 130 11.75 -1.61 4.90
C GLY A 130 13.02 -2.39 5.19
N GLN A 131 14.16 -1.83 4.79
CA GLN A 131 15.46 -2.38 5.12
C GLN A 131 15.76 -2.21 6.61
N GLY A 132 16.67 -3.04 7.13
CA GLY A 132 17.01 -3.04 8.53
C GLY A 132 16.02 -3.82 9.39
N SER A 133 16.20 -3.73 10.70
CA SER A 133 15.34 -4.44 11.65
C SER A 133 13.96 -3.81 11.70
N SER A 134 12.94 -4.67 11.93
CA SER A 134 11.59 -4.18 12.18
C SER A 134 11.59 -3.22 13.38
N PRO A 135 10.89 -2.07 13.29
CA PRO A 135 10.77 -1.13 14.41
C PRO A 135 9.79 -1.62 15.48
N TRP A 136 9.16 -2.76 15.25
CA TRP A 136 8.14 -3.33 16.14
C TRP A 136 8.63 -4.50 16.95
#